data_fd89d9b7cd1620f3cdd0ab2e97fa0ff9
#
_entry.id   fd89d9b7cd1620f3cdd0ab2e97fa0ff9
#
_cell.length_a   1.000
_cell.length_b   1.000
_cell.length_c   1.000
_cell.angle_alpha   90.00
_cell.angle_beta   90.00
_cell.angle_gamma   90.00
#
_symmetry.space_group_name_H-M   'P 1'
#
loop_
_entity.id
_entity.type
_entity.pdbx_description
1 polymer ?
#
loop_
_entity_poly.entity_id
_entity_poly.type
_entity_poly.pdbx_seq_one_letter_code
_entity_poly.pdbx_strand_id
1 'polypeptide(L)'
;LHRFVTLSGSDCRFAYRDSIFKHPDTKGRYIIALVTYLVSSAPSPRLDYGNLAAAFTDTSALTPSDVRRVVMATRDRKLPDPALTGSAGSYFTNPIVATGVYDDVVEKAHAMWGPDTEVPRYILPDGMVKIPAAWLIDRAGLKGVRSGGAGTWPTQPLVIANMSGDCTASDILTLERRISDTVFNLFGIRLGLEVEKAPAEPSL
;
A
#
# COMPACT_ATOMS: atom_id res chain seq x y z
N LEU A 1 15.85 19.05 25.32
CA LEU A 1 15.58 20.34 24.65
C LEU A 1 14.97 20.03 23.27
N HIS A 2 13.69 20.38 23.07
CA HIS A 2 13.05 20.31 21.77
C HIS A 2 13.53 21.50 20.92
N ARG A 3 13.99 21.23 19.70
CA ARG A 3 14.42 22.26 18.75
C ARG A 3 13.96 21.92 17.34
N PHE A 4 13.74 22.94 16.53
CA PHE A 4 13.55 22.75 15.10
C PHE A 4 14.90 22.40 14.44
N VAL A 5 14.86 21.41 13.55
CA VAL A 5 15.98 21.05 12.68
C VAL A 5 15.47 20.98 11.23
N THR A 6 16.28 21.42 10.30
CA THR A 6 16.00 21.26 8.87
C THR A 6 16.89 20.13 8.34
N LEU A 7 16.27 19.18 7.66
CA LEU A 7 16.96 18.06 7.00
C LEU A 7 16.83 18.23 5.50
N SER A 8 17.91 17.98 4.76
CA SER A 8 17.86 17.91 3.31
C SER A 8 17.20 16.61 2.85
N GLY A 9 16.79 16.55 1.57
CA GLY A 9 16.26 15.31 0.99
C GLY A 9 17.25 14.15 1.07
N SER A 10 18.56 14.41 0.93
CA SER A 10 19.62 13.40 1.09
C SER A 10 19.74 12.90 2.53
N ASP A 11 19.62 13.80 3.53
CA ASP A 11 19.66 13.40 4.94
C ASP A 11 18.45 12.52 5.31
N CYS A 12 17.31 12.72 4.64
CA CYS A 12 16.11 11.93 4.87
C CYS A 12 16.19 10.50 4.33
N ARG A 13 17.13 10.17 3.44
CA ARG A 13 17.37 8.83 2.87
C ARG A 13 16.10 8.17 2.37
N PHE A 14 15.32 8.90 1.56
CA PHE A 14 14.06 8.37 1.02
C PHE A 14 14.29 7.17 0.12
N ALA A 15 13.58 6.09 0.39
CA ALA A 15 13.51 4.87 -0.42
C ALA A 15 12.06 4.38 -0.51
N TYR A 16 11.83 3.21 -1.15
CA TYR A 16 10.49 2.63 -1.22
C TYR A 16 10.00 2.28 0.18
N ARG A 17 8.97 2.96 0.64
CA ARG A 17 8.38 2.81 1.98
C ARG A 17 9.38 2.97 3.13
N ASP A 18 10.50 3.65 2.91
CA ASP A 18 11.56 3.87 3.90
C ASP A 18 12.09 5.30 3.92
N SER A 19 12.62 5.67 5.07
CA SER A 19 13.32 6.92 5.34
C SER A 19 13.97 6.85 6.72
N ILE A 20 14.85 7.81 7.06
CA ILE A 20 15.44 7.87 8.40
C ILE A 20 14.39 7.88 9.52
N PHE A 21 13.17 8.40 9.27
CA PHE A 21 12.11 8.48 10.28
C PHE A 21 11.55 7.11 10.68
N LYS A 22 11.83 6.07 9.90
CA LYS A 22 11.39 4.69 10.15
C LYS A 22 12.50 3.79 10.73
N HIS A 23 13.74 4.23 10.69
CA HIS A 23 14.87 3.47 11.23
C HIS A 23 14.77 3.36 12.76
N PRO A 24 15.13 2.21 13.36
CA PRO A 24 15.06 1.99 14.80
C PRO A 24 15.73 3.08 15.65
N ASP A 25 16.88 3.59 15.18
CA ASP A 25 17.68 4.60 15.90
C ASP A 25 17.05 5.99 15.93
N THR A 26 16.11 6.26 15.02
CA THR A 26 15.52 7.59 14.82
C THR A 26 14.00 7.61 14.91
N LYS A 27 13.37 6.46 14.86
CA LYS A 27 11.90 6.32 14.99
C LYS A 27 11.43 6.94 16.31
N GLY A 28 10.40 7.79 16.21
CA GLY A 28 9.86 8.51 17.38
C GLY A 28 10.68 9.70 17.89
N ARG A 29 11.84 10.00 17.27
CA ARG A 29 12.69 11.14 17.69
C ARG A 29 12.34 12.45 17.02
N TYR A 30 11.57 12.42 15.92
CA TYR A 30 11.19 13.58 15.12
C TYR A 30 9.68 13.70 15.00
N ILE A 31 9.23 14.94 15.00
CA ILE A 31 7.88 15.33 14.57
C ILE A 31 8.07 16.14 13.29
N ILE A 32 7.51 15.66 12.18
CA ILE A 32 7.57 16.37 10.89
C ILE A 32 6.54 17.49 10.93
N ALA A 33 7.01 18.73 11.08
CA ALA A 33 6.16 19.90 11.14
C ALA A 33 5.93 20.57 9.78
N LEU A 34 6.95 20.49 8.87
CA LEU A 34 6.92 21.13 7.56
C LEU A 34 7.66 20.27 6.53
N VAL A 35 7.13 20.24 5.32
CA VAL A 35 7.80 19.66 4.15
C VAL A 35 7.83 20.70 3.04
N THR A 36 9.02 20.99 2.50
CA THR A 36 9.21 21.90 1.37
C THR A 36 9.47 21.11 0.10
N TYR A 37 8.67 21.37 -0.95
CA TYR A 37 8.85 20.77 -2.27
C TYR A 37 9.38 21.78 -3.26
N LEU A 38 10.39 21.39 -4.03
CA LEU A 38 10.77 22.13 -5.23
C LEU A 38 9.85 21.67 -6.37
N VAL A 39 9.08 22.60 -6.91
CA VAL A 39 8.15 22.34 -8.03
C VAL A 39 8.60 23.09 -9.28
N SER A 40 8.26 22.55 -10.46
CA SER A 40 8.49 23.21 -11.75
C SER A 40 7.23 23.94 -12.22
N SER A 41 7.39 25.11 -12.81
CA SER A 41 6.30 25.80 -13.53
C SER A 41 6.05 25.21 -14.93
N ALA A 42 7.00 24.42 -15.46
CA ALA A 42 6.85 23.71 -16.73
C ALA A 42 6.22 22.34 -16.47
N PRO A 43 5.03 22.03 -17.02
CA PRO A 43 4.39 20.74 -16.85
C PRO A 43 5.25 19.61 -17.44
N SER A 44 5.48 18.56 -16.68
CA SER A 44 6.11 17.30 -17.12
C SER A 44 5.41 16.13 -16.48
N PRO A 45 4.19 15.77 -16.93
CA PRO A 45 3.41 14.70 -16.32
C PRO A 45 4.08 13.35 -16.54
N ARG A 46 4.21 12.56 -15.46
CA ARG A 46 4.62 11.16 -15.52
C ARG A 46 3.39 10.28 -15.61
N LEU A 47 3.27 9.54 -16.69
CA LEU A 47 2.10 8.72 -17.00
C LEU A 47 2.40 7.21 -16.92
N ASP A 48 3.62 6.85 -16.56
CA ASP A 48 4.15 5.49 -16.48
C ASP A 48 3.65 4.72 -15.25
N TYR A 49 2.93 5.37 -14.34
CA TYR A 49 2.38 4.72 -13.16
C TYR A 49 1.04 4.03 -13.44
N GLY A 50 1.00 2.71 -13.30
CA GLY A 50 -0.21 1.91 -13.56
C GLY A 50 -0.74 2.10 -14.99
N ASN A 51 -2.05 2.23 -15.13
CA ASN A 51 -2.71 2.47 -16.43
C ASN A 51 -3.04 3.94 -16.67
N LEU A 52 -2.30 4.88 -16.07
CA LEU A 52 -2.63 6.29 -16.17
C LEU A 52 -2.56 6.80 -17.62
N ALA A 53 -1.56 6.36 -18.38
CA ALA A 53 -1.41 6.72 -19.80
C ALA A 53 -2.61 6.31 -20.65
N ALA A 54 -3.21 5.14 -20.39
CA ALA A 54 -4.36 4.63 -21.14
C ALA A 54 -5.65 5.44 -20.93
N ALA A 55 -5.67 6.33 -19.94
CA ALA A 55 -6.82 7.22 -19.69
C ALA A 55 -6.81 8.47 -20.58
N PHE A 56 -5.77 8.67 -21.40
CA PHE A 56 -5.62 9.80 -22.29
C PHE A 56 -5.49 9.35 -23.74
N THR A 57 -6.25 9.95 -24.62
CA THR A 57 -6.15 9.72 -26.08
C THR A 57 -5.01 10.53 -26.72
N ASP A 58 -4.68 11.68 -26.14
CA ASP A 58 -3.57 12.53 -26.52
C ASP A 58 -2.80 12.98 -25.29
N THR A 59 -1.49 12.78 -25.30
CA THR A 59 -0.60 13.12 -24.18
C THR A 59 0.28 14.34 -24.49
N SER A 60 0.17 14.95 -25.68
CA SER A 60 1.08 16.00 -26.16
C SER A 60 0.91 17.35 -25.44
N ALA A 61 -0.28 17.61 -24.90
CA ALA A 61 -0.63 18.90 -24.28
C ALA A 61 -1.34 18.77 -22.92
N LEU A 62 -1.02 17.71 -22.15
CA LEU A 62 -1.64 17.46 -20.85
C LEU A 62 -1.25 18.54 -19.83
N THR A 63 -2.27 19.09 -19.19
CA THR A 63 -2.07 19.94 -18.03
C THR A 63 -2.04 19.14 -16.72
N PRO A 64 -1.44 19.66 -15.64
CA PRO A 64 -1.53 19.06 -14.31
C PRO A 64 -2.98 18.84 -13.85
N SER A 65 -3.91 19.70 -14.27
CA SER A 65 -5.35 19.58 -13.96
C SER A 65 -5.98 18.38 -14.64
N ASP A 66 -5.57 18.04 -15.87
CA ASP A 66 -6.08 16.85 -16.57
C ASP A 66 -5.62 15.58 -15.87
N VAL A 67 -4.34 15.50 -15.53
CA VAL A 67 -3.79 14.37 -14.77
C VAL A 67 -4.48 14.24 -13.41
N ARG A 68 -4.62 15.35 -12.66
CA ARG A 68 -5.31 15.37 -11.37
C ARG A 68 -6.74 14.84 -11.48
N ARG A 69 -7.50 15.27 -12.48
CA ARG A 69 -8.89 14.84 -12.70
C ARG A 69 -8.99 13.32 -12.89
N VAL A 70 -8.12 12.74 -13.71
CA VAL A 70 -8.09 11.29 -13.97
C VAL A 70 -7.66 10.53 -12.71
N VAL A 71 -6.64 11.01 -12.00
CA VAL A 71 -6.18 10.39 -10.74
C VAL A 71 -7.30 10.41 -9.69
N MET A 72 -7.97 11.54 -9.50
CA MET A 72 -9.10 11.64 -8.56
C MET A 72 -10.23 10.67 -8.92
N ALA A 73 -10.71 10.69 -10.16
CA ALA A 73 -11.78 9.79 -10.61
C ALA A 73 -11.39 8.31 -10.49
N THR A 74 -10.10 7.97 -10.64
CA THR A 74 -9.61 6.60 -10.43
C THR A 74 -9.61 6.23 -8.95
N ARG A 75 -9.20 7.14 -8.07
CA ARG A 75 -9.21 6.94 -6.62
C ARG A 75 -10.63 6.81 -6.09
N ASP A 76 -11.54 7.68 -6.52
CA ASP A 76 -12.95 7.67 -6.09
C ASP A 76 -13.65 6.34 -6.43
N ARG A 77 -13.29 5.72 -7.56
CA ARG A 77 -13.80 4.39 -7.92
C ARG A 77 -13.18 3.25 -7.12
N LYS A 78 -11.93 3.40 -6.65
CA LYS A 78 -11.17 2.33 -6.01
C LYS A 78 -11.19 2.36 -4.49
N LEU A 79 -11.32 3.52 -3.89
CA LEU A 79 -11.14 3.72 -2.46
C LEU A 79 -12.45 4.13 -1.80
N PRO A 80 -12.65 3.81 -0.52
CA PRO A 80 -13.79 4.34 0.22
C PRO A 80 -13.70 5.87 0.31
N ASP A 81 -14.84 6.53 0.28
CA ASP A 81 -14.92 7.95 0.61
C ASP A 81 -14.65 8.13 2.13
N PRO A 82 -13.60 8.84 2.53
CA PRO A 82 -13.26 9.02 3.93
C PRO A 82 -14.31 9.83 4.73
N ALA A 83 -15.18 10.58 4.06
CA ALA A 83 -16.28 11.28 4.69
C ALA A 83 -17.42 10.31 5.12
N LEU A 84 -17.52 9.15 4.47
CA LEU A 84 -18.57 8.16 4.70
C LEU A 84 -18.06 6.91 5.42
N THR A 85 -16.81 6.52 5.16
CA THR A 85 -16.28 5.24 5.64
C THR A 85 -14.86 5.44 6.17
N GLY A 86 -14.70 5.26 7.46
CA GLY A 86 -13.37 5.26 8.08
C GLY A 86 -12.53 4.09 7.58
N SER A 87 -11.26 4.33 7.28
CA SER A 87 -10.33 3.28 6.88
C SER A 87 -8.92 3.56 7.40
N ALA A 88 -8.15 2.48 7.57
CA ALA A 88 -6.72 2.57 7.85
C ALA A 88 -5.87 2.81 6.59
N GLY A 89 -6.50 3.05 5.42
CA GLY A 89 -5.82 3.11 4.13
C GLY A 89 -5.28 1.76 3.69
N SER A 90 -4.21 1.76 2.86
CA SER A 90 -3.49 0.52 2.52
C SER A 90 -2.84 -0.05 3.78
N TYR A 91 -3.29 -1.22 4.18
CA TYR A 91 -2.89 -1.82 5.47
C TYR A 91 -1.57 -2.58 5.39
N PHE A 92 -1.30 -3.20 4.24
CA PHE A 92 -0.11 -4.01 4.01
C PHE A 92 0.80 -3.39 2.95
N THR A 93 2.11 -3.61 3.10
CA THR A 93 3.09 -3.29 2.07
C THR A 93 3.18 -4.41 1.03
N ASN A 94 3.57 -4.06 -0.20
CA ASN A 94 3.90 -5.07 -1.19
C ASN A 94 5.19 -5.80 -0.78
N PRO A 95 5.17 -7.14 -0.61
CA PRO A 95 6.36 -7.88 -0.25
C PRO A 95 7.44 -7.79 -1.33
N ILE A 96 8.68 -7.63 -0.89
CA ILE A 96 9.89 -7.70 -1.73
C ILE A 96 10.60 -8.98 -1.36
N VAL A 97 10.82 -9.85 -2.33
CA VAL A 97 11.35 -11.19 -2.14
C VAL A 97 12.46 -11.51 -3.14
N ALA A 98 13.30 -12.51 -2.85
CA ALA A 98 14.23 -13.05 -3.82
C ALA A 98 13.50 -13.73 -5.00
N THR A 99 14.12 -13.79 -6.18
CA THR A 99 13.53 -14.39 -7.37
C THR A 99 13.05 -15.82 -7.13
N GLY A 100 13.83 -16.67 -6.44
CA GLY A 100 13.41 -18.04 -6.13
C GLY A 100 12.13 -18.13 -5.30
N VAL A 101 11.93 -17.22 -4.35
CA VAL A 101 10.68 -17.15 -3.57
C VAL A 101 9.50 -16.72 -4.46
N TYR A 102 9.73 -15.81 -5.42
CA TYR A 102 8.71 -15.47 -6.41
C TYR A 102 8.35 -16.67 -7.28
N ASP A 103 9.34 -17.45 -7.72
CA ASP A 103 9.13 -18.65 -8.55
C ASP A 103 8.29 -19.69 -7.76
N ASP A 104 8.54 -19.89 -6.47
CA ASP A 104 7.70 -20.72 -5.59
C ASP A 104 6.24 -20.23 -5.54
N VAL A 105 6.02 -18.91 -5.53
CA VAL A 105 4.66 -18.33 -5.58
C VAL A 105 4.00 -18.62 -6.92
N VAL A 106 4.73 -18.54 -8.02
CA VAL A 106 4.23 -18.88 -9.36
C VAL A 106 3.84 -20.34 -9.44
N GLU A 107 4.70 -21.26 -8.98
CA GLU A 107 4.40 -22.69 -8.94
C GLU A 107 3.12 -23.00 -8.15
N LYS A 108 2.98 -22.42 -6.96
CA LYS A 108 1.77 -22.56 -6.14
C LYS A 108 0.54 -21.99 -6.84
N ALA A 109 0.66 -20.84 -7.49
CA ALA A 109 -0.43 -20.23 -8.23
C ALA A 109 -0.85 -21.12 -9.41
N HIS A 110 0.10 -21.67 -10.17
CA HIS A 110 -0.16 -22.59 -11.27
C HIS A 110 -0.81 -23.88 -10.79
N ALA A 111 -0.38 -24.44 -9.66
CA ALA A 111 -0.99 -25.62 -9.07
C ALA A 111 -2.45 -25.39 -8.64
N MET A 112 -2.78 -24.18 -8.15
CA MET A 112 -4.12 -23.85 -7.65
C MET A 112 -5.10 -23.41 -8.76
N TRP A 113 -4.61 -22.67 -9.78
CA TRP A 113 -5.50 -22.01 -10.76
C TRP A 113 -5.13 -22.28 -12.22
N GLY A 114 -4.14 -23.13 -12.47
CA GLY A 114 -3.69 -23.52 -13.79
C GLY A 114 -2.47 -22.73 -14.30
N PRO A 115 -1.76 -23.31 -15.31
CA PRO A 115 -0.47 -22.79 -15.77
C PRO A 115 -0.52 -21.42 -16.44
N ASP A 116 -1.69 -20.99 -16.88
CA ASP A 116 -1.90 -19.67 -17.50
C ASP A 116 -2.13 -18.56 -16.47
N THR A 117 -2.02 -18.88 -15.16
CA THR A 117 -2.19 -17.88 -14.10
C THR A 117 -1.00 -16.94 -14.05
N GLU A 118 -1.22 -15.69 -14.44
CA GLU A 118 -0.21 -14.65 -14.35
C GLU A 118 -0.07 -14.14 -12.91
N VAL A 119 1.15 -14.19 -12.36
CA VAL A 119 1.51 -13.58 -11.08
C VAL A 119 2.17 -12.23 -11.36
N PRO A 120 1.53 -11.09 -11.03
CA PRO A 120 2.09 -9.78 -11.32
C PRO A 120 3.35 -9.52 -10.49
N ARG A 121 4.34 -8.87 -11.10
CA ARG A 121 5.62 -8.56 -10.45
C ARG A 121 6.21 -7.23 -10.93
N TYR A 122 7.07 -6.67 -10.09
CA TYR A 122 7.96 -5.57 -10.44
C TYR A 122 9.38 -5.97 -10.08
N ILE A 123 10.27 -6.04 -11.06
CA ILE A 123 11.69 -6.33 -10.85
C ILE A 123 12.36 -5.05 -10.37
N LEU A 124 13.08 -5.12 -9.25
CA LEU A 124 13.82 -4.02 -8.67
C LEU A 124 15.27 -3.99 -9.21
N PRO A 125 15.98 -2.84 -9.12
CA PRO A 125 17.33 -2.70 -9.64
C PRO A 125 18.36 -3.68 -9.03
N ASP A 126 18.11 -4.16 -7.82
CA ASP A 126 18.93 -5.14 -7.10
C ASP A 126 18.58 -6.61 -7.43
N GLY A 127 17.67 -6.82 -8.39
CA GLY A 127 17.22 -8.15 -8.80
C GLY A 127 16.14 -8.76 -7.89
N MET A 128 15.75 -8.08 -6.82
CA MET A 128 14.62 -8.50 -6.00
C MET A 128 13.30 -8.32 -6.74
N VAL A 129 12.29 -9.06 -6.34
CA VAL A 129 10.95 -9.03 -6.95
C VAL A 129 9.94 -8.50 -5.96
N LYS A 130 9.22 -7.45 -6.34
CA LYS A 130 8.09 -6.90 -5.58
C LYS A 130 6.79 -7.48 -6.11
N ILE A 131 6.02 -8.14 -5.24
CA ILE A 131 4.74 -8.76 -5.56
C ILE A 131 3.62 -7.84 -5.05
N PRO A 132 2.56 -7.54 -5.84
CA PRO A 132 1.42 -6.79 -5.34
C PRO A 132 0.67 -7.55 -4.23
N ALA A 133 0.68 -7.02 -3.01
CA ALA A 133 -0.06 -7.62 -1.90
C ALA A 133 -1.57 -7.69 -2.16
N ALA A 134 -2.12 -6.73 -2.91
CA ALA A 134 -3.52 -6.76 -3.33
C ALA A 134 -3.86 -8.01 -4.14
N TRP A 135 -2.96 -8.47 -5.01
CA TRP A 135 -3.14 -9.70 -5.79
C TRP A 135 -3.13 -10.94 -4.86
N LEU A 136 -2.19 -11.00 -3.93
CA LEU A 136 -2.12 -12.12 -2.97
C LEU A 136 -3.40 -12.22 -2.14
N ILE A 137 -3.91 -11.09 -1.64
CA ILE A 137 -5.14 -11.03 -0.83
C ILE A 137 -6.37 -11.36 -1.67
N ASP A 138 -6.46 -10.87 -2.90
CA ASP A 138 -7.55 -11.16 -3.83
C ASP A 138 -7.59 -12.66 -4.19
N ARG A 139 -6.44 -13.24 -4.55
CA ARG A 139 -6.29 -14.67 -4.84
C ARG A 139 -6.50 -15.58 -3.63
N ALA A 140 -6.25 -15.09 -2.44
CA ALA A 140 -6.60 -15.76 -1.19
C ALA A 140 -8.11 -15.75 -0.88
N GLY A 141 -8.94 -15.16 -1.75
CA GLY A 141 -10.39 -15.07 -1.55
C GLY A 141 -10.79 -14.07 -0.45
N LEU A 142 -9.91 -13.12 -0.14
CA LEU A 142 -10.08 -12.19 0.99
C LEU A 142 -10.46 -10.77 0.56
N LYS A 143 -10.83 -10.56 -0.69
CA LYS A 143 -11.36 -9.30 -1.21
C LYS A 143 -12.85 -9.16 -0.88
N GLY A 144 -13.24 -8.05 -0.28
CA GLY A 144 -14.62 -7.77 0.11
C GLY A 144 -15.12 -8.61 1.30
N VAL A 145 -14.23 -9.31 2.02
CA VAL A 145 -14.62 -10.10 3.21
C VAL A 145 -14.77 -9.23 4.44
N ARG A 146 -15.59 -9.70 5.38
CA ARG A 146 -15.82 -9.07 6.68
C ARG A 146 -15.36 -9.94 7.84
N SER A 147 -15.01 -9.29 8.94
CA SER A 147 -14.71 -9.89 10.23
C SER A 147 -15.13 -8.91 11.32
N GLY A 148 -16.23 -9.18 12.03
CA GLY A 148 -16.85 -8.20 12.91
C GLY A 148 -17.27 -6.95 12.12
N GLY A 149 -16.94 -5.77 12.65
CA GLY A 149 -17.17 -4.48 12.00
C GLY A 149 -16.16 -4.13 10.90
N ALA A 150 -15.03 -4.84 10.80
CA ALA A 150 -13.98 -4.60 9.80
C ALA A 150 -14.24 -5.36 8.49
N GLY A 151 -13.72 -4.83 7.38
CA GLY A 151 -13.72 -5.55 6.11
C GLY A 151 -12.64 -5.05 5.15
N THR A 152 -12.22 -5.92 4.23
CA THR A 152 -11.41 -5.52 3.09
C THR A 152 -12.28 -4.83 2.05
N TRP A 153 -11.77 -3.74 1.48
CA TRP A 153 -12.56 -2.96 0.52
C TRP A 153 -12.78 -3.73 -0.80
N PRO A 154 -14.02 -3.77 -1.34
CA PRO A 154 -14.34 -4.63 -2.48
C PRO A 154 -13.56 -4.33 -3.77
N THR A 155 -13.10 -3.10 -3.97
CA THR A 155 -12.35 -2.68 -5.15
C THR A 155 -10.86 -2.52 -4.91
N GLN A 156 -10.42 -2.58 -3.63
CA GLN A 156 -9.01 -2.50 -3.22
C GLN A 156 -8.77 -3.32 -1.95
N PRO A 157 -8.40 -4.60 -2.06
CA PRO A 157 -8.31 -5.50 -0.91
C PRO A 157 -7.19 -5.16 0.09
N LEU A 158 -6.26 -4.26 -0.27
CA LEU A 158 -5.28 -3.69 0.67
C LEU A 158 -5.91 -2.77 1.71
N VAL A 159 -7.08 -2.20 1.42
CA VAL A 159 -7.74 -1.26 2.34
C VAL A 159 -8.61 -2.03 3.31
N ILE A 160 -8.33 -1.90 4.60
CA ILE A 160 -9.23 -2.33 5.68
C ILE A 160 -10.07 -1.13 6.11
N ALA A 161 -11.39 -1.30 6.09
CA ALA A 161 -12.35 -0.25 6.35
C ALA A 161 -13.32 -0.63 7.48
N ASN A 162 -13.87 0.39 8.14
CA ASN A 162 -14.98 0.27 9.08
C ASN A 162 -16.27 0.08 8.27
N MET A 163 -16.73 -1.17 8.17
CA MET A 163 -17.86 -1.56 7.32
C MET A 163 -19.20 -1.51 8.06
N SER A 164 -19.20 -1.39 9.38
CA SER A 164 -20.40 -1.35 10.22
C SER A 164 -20.68 0.03 10.79
N GLY A 165 -19.69 0.93 10.81
CA GLY A 165 -19.74 2.23 11.47
C GLY A 165 -19.22 2.22 12.91
N ASP A 166 -19.24 1.06 13.57
CA ASP A 166 -18.83 0.86 14.98
C ASP A 166 -17.67 -0.16 15.12
N CYS A 167 -16.91 -0.37 14.06
CA CYS A 167 -15.75 -1.27 14.01
C CYS A 167 -14.74 -0.97 15.13
N THR A 168 -14.34 -2.00 15.83
CA THR A 168 -13.33 -1.92 16.90
C THR A 168 -11.91 -2.20 16.37
N ALA A 169 -10.89 -1.80 17.12
CA ALA A 169 -9.51 -2.19 16.82
C ALA A 169 -9.33 -3.72 16.85
N SER A 170 -10.07 -4.43 17.71
CA SER A 170 -10.05 -5.89 17.78
C SER A 170 -10.54 -6.55 16.49
N ASP A 171 -11.57 -5.98 15.85
CA ASP A 171 -12.08 -6.47 14.56
C ASP A 171 -11.02 -6.33 13.47
N ILE A 172 -10.35 -5.18 13.43
CA ILE A 172 -9.26 -4.90 12.48
C ILE A 172 -8.10 -5.88 12.69
N LEU A 173 -7.65 -6.07 13.93
CA LEU A 173 -6.55 -6.99 14.26
C LEU A 173 -6.90 -8.46 13.97
N THR A 174 -8.16 -8.83 14.13
CA THR A 174 -8.65 -10.18 13.79
C THR A 174 -8.64 -10.39 12.29
N LEU A 175 -9.11 -9.41 11.51
CA LEU A 175 -9.07 -9.46 10.06
C LEU A 175 -7.63 -9.44 9.53
N GLU A 176 -6.75 -8.60 10.10
CA GLU A 176 -5.31 -8.58 9.77
C GLU A 176 -4.68 -9.96 9.91
N ARG A 177 -4.87 -10.60 11.08
CA ARG A 177 -4.33 -11.95 11.32
C ARG A 177 -4.85 -12.96 10.31
N ARG A 178 -6.16 -12.96 10.08
CA ARG A 178 -6.79 -13.83 9.08
C ARG A 178 -6.17 -13.65 7.70
N ILE A 179 -5.95 -12.40 7.25
CA ILE A 179 -5.32 -12.10 5.96
C ILE A 179 -3.88 -12.61 5.94
N SER A 180 -3.10 -12.27 6.96
CA SER A 180 -1.69 -12.63 7.05
C SER A 180 -1.49 -14.15 7.05
N ASP A 181 -2.27 -14.87 7.86
CA ASP A 181 -2.18 -16.31 7.98
C ASP A 181 -2.64 -17.02 6.69
N THR A 182 -3.72 -16.54 6.06
CA THR A 182 -4.22 -17.14 4.82
C THR A 182 -3.21 -16.95 3.68
N VAL A 183 -2.66 -15.74 3.52
CA VAL A 183 -1.65 -15.47 2.50
C VAL A 183 -0.37 -16.27 2.76
N PHE A 184 0.05 -16.39 4.01
CA PHE A 184 1.21 -17.20 4.36
C PHE A 184 0.99 -18.69 4.06
N ASN A 185 -0.16 -19.24 4.43
CA ASN A 185 -0.48 -20.64 4.19
C ASN A 185 -0.56 -20.98 2.70
N LEU A 186 -1.11 -20.09 1.88
CA LEU A 186 -1.24 -20.32 0.44
C LEU A 186 0.08 -20.10 -0.32
N PHE A 187 0.80 -19.03 -0.02
CA PHE A 187 1.92 -18.58 -0.83
C PHE A 187 3.28 -18.69 -0.13
N GLY A 188 3.34 -18.87 1.19
CA GLY A 188 4.56 -18.79 1.98
C GLY A 188 5.04 -17.36 2.21
N ILE A 189 4.23 -16.35 1.88
CA ILE A 189 4.60 -14.93 1.97
C ILE A 189 4.07 -14.31 3.26
N ARG A 190 4.96 -13.68 4.03
CA ARG A 190 4.58 -12.86 5.18
C ARG A 190 4.35 -11.42 4.71
N LEU A 191 3.14 -10.91 4.95
CA LEU A 191 2.80 -9.52 4.64
C LEU A 191 3.36 -8.58 5.72
N GLY A 192 4.10 -7.55 5.29
CA GLY A 192 4.50 -6.45 6.16
C GLY A 192 3.37 -5.43 6.32
N LEU A 193 3.29 -4.78 7.48
CA LEU A 193 2.30 -3.73 7.73
C LEU A 193 2.81 -2.38 7.21
N GLU A 194 1.93 -1.60 6.59
CA GLU A 194 2.19 -0.18 6.28
C GLU A 194 1.71 0.72 7.42
N VAL A 195 0.67 0.30 8.11
CA VAL A 195 0.10 1.00 9.26
C VAL A 195 0.97 0.81 10.52
N GLU A 196 1.01 1.82 11.37
CA GLU A 196 1.58 1.72 12.70
C GLU A 196 0.47 1.46 13.72
N LYS A 197 0.70 0.50 14.61
CA LYS A 197 -0.19 0.25 15.73
C LYS A 197 0.22 1.18 16.86
N ALA A 198 -0.68 2.08 17.26
CA ALA A 198 -0.47 2.84 18.48
C ALA A 198 -0.43 1.84 19.66
N PRO A 199 0.51 1.99 20.62
CA PRO A 199 0.45 1.21 21.85
C PRO A 199 -0.90 1.48 22.54
N ALA A 200 -1.46 0.44 23.17
CA ALA A 200 -2.52 0.66 24.13
C ALA A 200 -2.01 1.72 25.15
N GLU A 201 -2.85 2.69 25.51
CA GLU A 201 -2.45 3.70 26.48
C GLU A 201 -1.83 2.99 27.69
N PRO A 202 -0.68 3.48 28.19
CA PRO A 202 -0.19 2.97 29.46
C PRO A 202 -1.32 3.18 30.47
N SER A 203 -1.73 2.13 31.14
CA SER A 203 -2.65 2.22 32.29
C SER A 203 -2.08 3.27 33.25
N LEU A 204 -2.76 4.39 33.37
CA LEU A 204 -2.49 5.46 34.34
C LEU A 204 -2.50 4.90 35.75
#